data_e2a8c041d87308f11696ab5d14059984
#
_entry.id   e2a8c041d87308f11696ab5d14059984
#
_cell.length_a   1.000
_cell.length_b   1.000
_cell.length_c   1.000
_cell.angle_alpha   90.00
_cell.angle_beta   90.00
_cell.angle_gamma   90.00
#
_symmetry.space_group_name_H-M   'P 1'
#
loop_
_entity.id
_entity.type
_entity.pdbx_description
1 polymer ?
#
loop_
_entity_poly.entity_id
_entity_poly.type
_entity_poly.pdbx_seq_one_letter_code
_entity_poly.pdbx_strand_id
1 'polypeptide(L)'
;MRFWERFLKPKKVRSVVYTCLTGGYDSLKEHRYVDDDWDYVCFTDNKELLAQKKCGIWEIRPLAYVGADSTRSSRYHKINPHKLFPDYEQSIWCDGNVCSCSPYLFRQIRRRKKSLLVPVHFVRNCIYEEFAEVEKLGYETADVLRKQRELIEQSGFPEHFGLAETNVLYRRHNEPEIIKLMEDWWYFIANYSKRDQLSFSYVLWKKGYKIKDFFIKNARRPSKDFALFPHDIQR
;
A
#
# COMPACT_ATOMS: atom_id res chain seq x y z
N MET A 1 -31.98 -37.49 23.77
CA MET A 1 -31.59 -36.07 23.81
C MET A 1 -30.64 -35.81 22.62
N ARG A 2 -31.17 -35.20 21.54
CA ARG A 2 -30.35 -34.84 20.36
C ARG A 2 -29.84 -33.44 20.60
N PHE A 3 -28.51 -33.30 20.84
CA PHE A 3 -27.83 -32.04 20.84
C PHE A 3 -27.84 -31.47 19.41
N TRP A 4 -28.53 -30.37 19.18
CA TRP A 4 -28.43 -29.59 17.96
C TRP A 4 -27.09 -28.84 18.04
N GLU A 5 -26.07 -29.32 17.34
CA GLU A 5 -24.86 -28.55 17.05
C GLU A 5 -25.30 -27.29 16.28
N ARG A 6 -25.26 -26.14 16.95
CA ARG A 6 -25.33 -24.84 16.30
C ARG A 6 -24.12 -24.75 15.39
N PHE A 7 -24.29 -25.03 14.11
CA PHE A 7 -23.33 -24.62 13.10
C PHE A 7 -23.24 -23.10 13.14
N LEU A 8 -22.26 -22.58 13.87
CA LEU A 8 -21.89 -21.16 13.81
C LEU A 8 -21.50 -20.91 12.36
N LYS A 9 -22.30 -20.09 11.67
CA LYS A 9 -21.92 -19.61 10.34
C LYS A 9 -20.52 -19.01 10.48
N PRO A 10 -19.56 -19.38 9.61
CA PRO A 10 -18.21 -18.80 9.71
C PRO A 10 -18.35 -17.28 9.72
N LYS A 11 -17.71 -16.64 10.70
CA LYS A 11 -17.71 -15.17 10.82
C LYS A 11 -17.23 -14.60 9.49
N LYS A 12 -18.05 -13.79 8.83
CA LYS A 12 -17.66 -13.17 7.55
C LYS A 12 -16.42 -12.32 7.79
N VAL A 13 -15.33 -12.64 7.09
CA VAL A 13 -14.08 -11.87 7.12
C VAL A 13 -14.37 -10.45 6.66
N ARG A 14 -14.13 -9.46 7.52
CA ARG A 14 -14.25 -8.05 7.13
C ARG A 14 -13.02 -7.63 6.35
N SER A 15 -13.24 -7.10 5.18
CA SER A 15 -12.20 -6.78 4.21
C SER A 15 -12.38 -5.36 3.68
N VAL A 16 -11.29 -4.59 3.51
CA VAL A 16 -11.36 -3.21 3.06
C VAL A 16 -10.38 -2.94 1.92
N VAL A 17 -10.85 -2.30 0.86
CA VAL A 17 -10.04 -1.60 -0.14
C VAL A 17 -10.00 -0.14 0.26
N TYR A 18 -8.83 0.47 0.31
CA TYR A 18 -8.74 1.86 0.74
C TYR A 18 -7.65 2.64 0.02
N THR A 19 -7.83 3.94 0.00
CA THR A 19 -6.91 4.93 -0.54
C THR A 19 -6.84 6.16 0.35
N CYS A 20 -5.90 7.07 0.06
CA CYS A 20 -5.78 8.35 0.74
C CYS A 20 -5.39 9.44 -0.26
N LEU A 21 -6.21 10.46 -0.36
CA LEU A 21 -6.01 11.64 -1.22
C LEU A 21 -5.72 12.86 -0.37
N THR A 22 -4.54 13.44 -0.52
CA THR A 22 -4.06 14.58 0.29
C THR A 22 -3.48 15.67 -0.58
N GLY A 23 -3.66 16.93 -0.17
CA GLY A 23 -3.05 18.09 -0.80
C GLY A 23 -3.52 18.35 -2.23
N GLY A 24 -4.69 17.85 -2.61
CA GLY A 24 -5.27 18.05 -3.95
C GLY A 24 -4.48 17.42 -5.10
N TYR A 25 -3.61 16.44 -4.80
CA TYR A 25 -2.69 15.85 -5.79
C TYR A 25 -3.39 14.97 -6.82
N ASP A 26 -4.43 14.24 -6.42
CA ASP A 26 -5.24 13.38 -7.26
C ASP A 26 -6.73 13.56 -6.97
N SER A 27 -7.57 13.34 -7.96
CA SER A 27 -9.01 13.15 -7.79
C SER A 27 -9.34 11.68 -7.51
N LEU A 28 -10.45 11.45 -6.81
CA LEU A 28 -10.91 10.11 -6.50
C LEU A 28 -11.32 9.38 -7.80
N LYS A 29 -10.73 8.22 -8.02
CA LYS A 29 -11.03 7.38 -9.18
C LYS A 29 -11.92 6.20 -8.77
N GLU A 30 -12.87 5.83 -9.60
CA GLU A 30 -13.65 4.62 -9.40
C GLU A 30 -12.92 3.41 -9.98
N HIS A 31 -13.02 2.27 -9.28
CA HIS A 31 -12.54 1.00 -9.81
C HIS A 31 -13.53 0.47 -10.87
N ARG A 32 -13.00 -0.07 -11.97
CA ARG A 32 -13.81 -0.73 -13.00
C ARG A 32 -14.31 -2.10 -12.58
N TYR A 33 -13.61 -2.72 -11.62
CA TYR A 33 -14.02 -3.94 -10.97
C TYR A 33 -14.15 -3.71 -9.47
N VAL A 34 -15.31 -4.01 -8.94
CA VAL A 34 -15.67 -3.94 -7.52
C VAL A 34 -15.98 -5.36 -7.04
N ASP A 35 -15.47 -5.73 -5.88
CA ASP A 35 -15.78 -7.01 -5.23
C ASP A 35 -16.71 -6.70 -4.04
N ASP A 36 -17.94 -7.21 -4.07
CA ASP A 36 -19.00 -6.89 -3.10
C ASP A 36 -18.73 -7.41 -1.68
N ASP A 37 -17.72 -8.26 -1.51
CA ASP A 37 -17.29 -8.74 -0.19
C ASP A 37 -16.33 -7.77 0.51
N TRP A 38 -15.97 -6.65 -0.12
CA TRP A 38 -15.04 -5.65 0.37
C TRP A 38 -15.70 -4.29 0.54
N ASP A 39 -15.43 -3.64 1.68
CA ASP A 39 -15.77 -2.23 1.90
C ASP A 39 -14.74 -1.34 1.18
N TYR A 40 -15.15 -0.15 0.73
CA TYR A 40 -14.29 0.80 0.03
C TYR A 40 -14.22 2.10 0.81
N VAL A 41 -13.00 2.53 1.21
CA VAL A 41 -12.78 3.71 2.04
C VAL A 41 -11.75 4.65 1.42
N CYS A 42 -12.07 5.92 1.33
CA CYS A 42 -11.16 6.99 0.93
C CYS A 42 -10.92 7.95 2.09
N PHE A 43 -9.68 8.05 2.56
CA PHE A 43 -9.27 9.13 3.47
C PHE A 43 -8.89 10.36 2.68
N THR A 44 -9.27 11.56 3.15
CA THR A 44 -8.96 12.79 2.42
C THR A 44 -8.98 14.02 3.31
N ASP A 45 -8.29 15.08 2.88
CA ASP A 45 -8.38 16.45 3.38
C ASP A 45 -9.28 17.35 2.49
N ASN A 46 -9.84 16.81 1.40
CA ASN A 46 -10.72 17.54 0.50
C ASN A 46 -12.08 17.79 1.16
N LYS A 47 -12.40 19.07 1.38
CA LYS A 47 -13.63 19.49 2.10
C LYS A 47 -14.92 19.12 1.35
N GLU A 48 -14.88 19.13 0.02
CA GLU A 48 -16.06 18.82 -0.81
C GLU A 48 -16.40 17.33 -0.73
N LEU A 49 -15.37 16.46 -0.83
CA LEU A 49 -15.56 15.02 -0.64
C LEU A 49 -16.02 14.70 0.78
N LEU A 50 -15.44 15.33 1.81
CA LEU A 50 -15.84 15.13 3.20
C LEU A 50 -17.30 15.53 3.45
N ALA A 51 -17.79 16.60 2.81
CA ALA A 51 -19.18 17.01 2.92
C ALA A 51 -20.16 15.97 2.32
N GLN A 52 -19.74 15.25 1.28
CA GLN A 52 -20.54 14.22 0.63
C GLN A 52 -20.63 12.92 1.46
N LYS A 53 -19.65 12.62 2.33
CA LYS A 53 -19.53 11.38 3.12
C LYS A 53 -19.45 10.09 2.30
N LYS A 54 -19.92 10.10 1.07
CA LYS A 54 -19.87 8.99 0.12
C LYS A 54 -19.74 9.54 -1.30
N CYS A 55 -18.87 8.90 -2.10
CA CYS A 55 -18.68 9.22 -3.51
C CYS A 55 -18.55 7.90 -4.28
N GLY A 56 -19.52 7.58 -5.14
CA GLY A 56 -19.58 6.29 -5.82
C GLY A 56 -19.57 5.11 -4.84
N ILE A 57 -18.59 4.23 -4.98
CA ILE A 57 -18.39 3.08 -4.09
C ILE A 57 -17.71 3.45 -2.77
N TRP A 58 -17.10 4.65 -2.67
CA TRP A 58 -16.21 5.04 -1.59
C TRP A 58 -16.97 5.67 -0.42
N GLU A 59 -16.77 5.14 0.79
CA GLU A 59 -17.03 5.87 2.04
C GLU A 59 -15.91 6.89 2.24
N ILE A 60 -16.25 8.15 2.46
CA ILE A 60 -15.28 9.24 2.63
C ILE A 60 -15.03 9.49 4.10
N ARG A 61 -13.76 9.42 4.50
CA ARG A 61 -13.33 9.66 5.88
C ARG A 61 -12.29 10.77 5.96
N PRO A 62 -12.28 11.57 7.03
CA PRO A 62 -11.20 12.53 7.27
C PRO A 62 -9.88 11.80 7.51
N LEU A 63 -8.77 12.51 7.31
CA LEU A 63 -7.45 11.98 7.64
C LEU A 63 -7.39 11.59 9.13
N ALA A 64 -6.93 10.39 9.41
CA ALA A 64 -6.68 9.90 10.77
C ALA A 64 -5.31 10.37 11.30
N TYR A 65 -4.45 10.85 10.41
CA TYR A 65 -3.11 11.35 10.74
C TYR A 65 -2.70 12.46 9.76
N VAL A 66 -2.13 13.53 10.30
CA VAL A 66 -1.55 14.64 9.53
C VAL A 66 -0.07 14.70 9.88
N GLY A 67 0.80 14.40 8.92
CA GLY A 67 2.25 14.44 9.05
C GLY A 67 2.84 15.80 8.68
N ALA A 68 4.16 15.87 8.62
CA ALA A 68 4.91 17.07 8.28
C ALA A 68 4.63 17.58 6.83
N ASP A 69 4.21 16.69 5.96
CA ASP A 69 3.81 16.99 4.58
C ASP A 69 2.67 16.06 4.12
N SER A 70 2.03 16.42 3.01
CA SER A 70 0.91 15.66 2.43
C SER A 70 1.33 14.24 2.03
N THR A 71 2.57 14.06 1.57
CA THR A 71 3.10 12.73 1.21
C THR A 71 3.20 11.83 2.44
N ARG A 72 3.78 12.31 3.54
CA ARG A 72 3.84 11.54 4.80
C ARG A 72 2.46 11.29 5.39
N SER A 73 1.54 12.23 5.28
CA SER A 73 0.14 12.03 5.67
C SER A 73 -0.48 10.85 4.90
N SER A 74 -0.34 10.83 3.57
CA SER A 74 -0.81 9.72 2.74
C SER A 74 -0.08 8.40 3.07
N ARG A 75 1.24 8.42 3.25
CA ARG A 75 2.03 7.21 3.59
C ARG A 75 1.68 6.62 4.95
N TYR A 76 1.30 7.44 5.93
CA TYR A 76 0.79 6.93 7.20
C TYR A 76 -0.44 6.04 6.98
N HIS A 77 -1.42 6.54 6.20
CA HIS A 77 -2.63 5.78 5.90
C HIS A 77 -2.30 4.50 5.12
N LYS A 78 -1.39 4.59 4.14
CA LYS A 78 -0.93 3.43 3.37
C LYS A 78 -0.32 2.34 4.25
N ILE A 79 0.48 2.72 5.24
CA ILE A 79 1.36 1.78 5.97
C ILE A 79 0.71 1.28 7.26
N ASN A 80 -0.24 2.00 7.86
CA ASN A 80 -0.81 1.65 9.17
C ASN A 80 -2.28 1.17 9.13
N PRO A 81 -2.69 0.23 8.26
CA PRO A 81 -4.08 -0.24 8.23
C PRO A 81 -4.53 -0.89 9.55
N HIS A 82 -3.63 -1.50 10.30
CA HIS A 82 -3.92 -2.08 11.63
C HIS A 82 -4.40 -1.04 12.64
N LYS A 83 -4.01 0.24 12.49
CA LYS A 83 -4.48 1.35 13.31
C LYS A 83 -5.78 1.97 12.79
N LEU A 84 -5.98 1.91 11.47
CA LEU A 84 -7.13 2.54 10.80
C LEU A 84 -8.36 1.62 10.76
N PHE A 85 -8.14 0.32 10.73
CA PHE A 85 -9.14 -0.72 10.52
C PHE A 85 -8.97 -1.90 11.50
N PRO A 86 -8.97 -1.65 12.83
CA PRO A 86 -8.70 -2.70 13.82
C PRO A 86 -9.72 -3.85 13.77
N ASP A 87 -10.94 -3.57 13.31
CA ASP A 87 -12.03 -4.56 13.20
C ASP A 87 -12.06 -5.31 11.86
N TYR A 88 -11.13 -5.02 10.95
CA TYR A 88 -11.00 -5.69 9.66
C TYR A 88 -9.84 -6.68 9.70
N GLU A 89 -9.99 -7.82 9.05
CA GLU A 89 -8.96 -8.86 9.04
C GLU A 89 -7.92 -8.65 7.93
N GLN A 90 -8.33 -7.99 6.84
CA GLN A 90 -7.47 -7.78 5.68
C GLN A 90 -7.77 -6.48 4.95
N SER A 91 -6.76 -5.98 4.27
CA SER A 91 -6.86 -4.72 3.53
C SER A 91 -6.13 -4.77 2.19
N ILE A 92 -6.64 -4.01 1.24
CA ILE A 92 -5.97 -3.65 -0.01
C ILE A 92 -5.79 -2.13 -0.01
N TRP A 93 -4.55 -1.68 -0.07
CA TRP A 93 -4.23 -0.32 -0.44
C TRP A 93 -4.17 -0.19 -1.96
N CYS A 94 -4.73 0.88 -2.50
CA CYS A 94 -4.48 1.33 -3.86
C CYS A 94 -4.07 2.81 -3.83
N ASP A 95 -2.99 3.20 -4.51
CA ASP A 95 -2.67 4.62 -4.73
C ASP A 95 -3.84 5.27 -5.49
N GLY A 96 -4.13 6.56 -5.24
CA GLY A 96 -5.30 7.26 -5.75
C GLY A 96 -5.44 7.27 -7.28
N ASN A 97 -4.35 7.08 -7.99
CA ASN A 97 -4.32 7.01 -9.45
C ASN A 97 -4.32 5.58 -10.02
N VAL A 98 -4.49 4.54 -9.19
CA VAL A 98 -4.56 3.13 -9.62
C VAL A 98 -6.00 2.64 -9.59
N CYS A 99 -6.42 2.02 -10.68
CA CYS A 99 -7.75 1.42 -10.82
C CYS A 99 -7.64 -0.10 -11.00
N SER A 100 -8.37 -0.87 -10.18
CA SER A 100 -8.60 -2.29 -10.41
C SER A 100 -9.61 -2.47 -11.55
N CYS A 101 -9.21 -3.19 -12.61
CA CYS A 101 -10.01 -3.36 -13.83
C CYS A 101 -10.59 -4.77 -13.99
N SER A 102 -10.18 -5.73 -13.14
CA SER A 102 -10.62 -7.12 -13.22
C SER A 102 -10.57 -7.79 -11.85
N PRO A 103 -11.17 -8.98 -11.66
CA PRO A 103 -11.09 -9.74 -10.42
C PRO A 103 -9.71 -10.35 -10.15
N TYR A 104 -8.67 -9.99 -10.91
CA TYR A 104 -7.33 -10.60 -10.82
C TYR A 104 -6.77 -10.57 -9.40
N LEU A 105 -6.71 -9.39 -8.76
CA LEU A 105 -6.12 -9.20 -7.43
C LEU A 105 -6.86 -10.06 -6.38
N PHE A 106 -8.17 -10.01 -6.37
CA PHE A 106 -9.02 -10.76 -5.45
C PHE A 106 -8.86 -12.28 -5.64
N ARG A 107 -8.72 -12.74 -6.91
CA ARG A 107 -8.40 -14.15 -7.19
C ARG A 107 -7.01 -14.54 -6.69
N GLN A 108 -5.99 -13.67 -6.81
CA GLN A 108 -4.66 -13.94 -6.26
C GLN A 108 -4.70 -14.08 -4.74
N ILE A 109 -5.42 -13.20 -4.06
CA ILE A 109 -5.60 -13.23 -2.60
C ILE A 109 -6.22 -14.58 -2.17
N ARG A 110 -7.35 -14.96 -2.77
CA ARG A 110 -8.06 -16.20 -2.46
C ARG A 110 -7.21 -17.45 -2.76
N ARG A 111 -6.46 -17.45 -3.87
CA ARG A 111 -5.65 -18.59 -4.30
C ARG A 111 -4.37 -18.76 -3.50
N ARG A 112 -3.62 -17.70 -3.28
CA ARG A 112 -2.26 -17.79 -2.70
C ARG A 112 -2.25 -17.88 -1.19
N LYS A 113 -3.28 -17.42 -0.51
CA LYS A 113 -3.43 -17.43 0.96
C LYS A 113 -2.21 -16.85 1.70
N LYS A 114 -1.53 -15.89 1.09
CA LYS A 114 -0.39 -15.17 1.70
C LYS A 114 -0.90 -14.01 2.53
N SER A 115 -0.16 -13.62 3.54
CA SER A 115 -0.48 -12.47 4.40
C SER A 115 -0.09 -11.13 3.78
N LEU A 116 0.70 -11.15 2.73
CA LEU A 116 1.16 -9.97 1.98
C LEU A 116 1.19 -10.32 0.48
N LEU A 117 0.70 -9.40 -0.36
CA LEU A 117 0.92 -9.42 -1.82
C LEU A 117 1.22 -8.00 -2.29
N VAL A 118 2.17 -7.87 -3.22
CA VAL A 118 2.62 -6.59 -3.76
C VAL A 118 3.03 -6.76 -5.23
N PRO A 119 2.75 -5.81 -6.13
CA PRO A 119 3.22 -5.87 -7.50
C PRO A 119 4.75 -5.79 -7.58
N VAL A 120 5.33 -6.58 -8.52
CA VAL A 120 6.73 -6.43 -8.86
C VAL A 120 6.97 -5.08 -9.53
N HIS A 121 8.09 -4.43 -9.24
CA HIS A 121 8.49 -3.19 -9.91
C HIS A 121 8.70 -3.45 -11.42
N PHE A 122 8.21 -2.53 -12.26
CA PHE A 122 8.07 -2.79 -13.69
C PHE A 122 9.37 -2.64 -14.50
N VAL A 123 10.41 -2.00 -13.93
CA VAL A 123 11.70 -1.75 -14.61
C VAL A 123 12.86 -2.25 -13.77
N ARG A 124 12.92 -1.91 -12.49
CA ARG A 124 14.07 -2.14 -11.61
C ARG A 124 13.84 -3.31 -10.65
N ASN A 125 14.91 -3.95 -10.23
CA ASN A 125 14.90 -5.00 -9.21
C ASN A 125 15.90 -4.76 -8.07
N CYS A 126 16.52 -3.57 -8.06
CA CYS A 126 17.53 -3.16 -7.11
C CYS A 126 17.14 -1.83 -6.44
N ILE A 127 17.19 -1.77 -5.10
CA ILE A 127 16.90 -0.56 -4.36
C ILE A 127 17.91 0.56 -4.65
N TYR A 128 19.17 0.20 -4.90
CA TYR A 128 20.23 1.17 -5.18
C TYR A 128 20.02 1.87 -6.52
N GLU A 129 19.49 1.16 -7.52
CA GLU A 129 19.04 1.76 -8.77
C GLU A 129 17.86 2.72 -8.57
N GLU A 130 16.95 2.38 -7.63
CA GLU A 130 15.83 3.25 -7.29
C GLU A 130 16.29 4.53 -6.56
N PHE A 131 17.29 4.43 -5.68
CA PHE A 131 17.92 5.62 -5.07
C PHE A 131 18.47 6.58 -6.14
N ALA A 132 19.20 6.06 -7.10
CA ALA A 132 19.76 6.87 -8.20
C ALA A 132 18.67 7.55 -9.05
N GLU A 133 17.58 6.85 -9.32
CA GLU A 133 16.46 7.42 -10.08
C GLU A 133 15.69 8.49 -9.30
N VAL A 134 15.45 8.26 -8.00
CA VAL A 134 14.80 9.24 -7.12
C VAL A 134 15.62 10.52 -7.00
N GLU A 135 16.95 10.41 -6.90
CA GLU A 135 17.89 11.53 -6.88
C GLU A 135 17.84 12.30 -8.19
N LYS A 136 17.99 11.59 -9.32
CA LYS A 136 17.93 12.17 -10.67
C LYS A 136 16.63 12.93 -10.95
N LEU A 137 15.51 12.43 -10.43
CA LEU A 137 14.19 13.07 -10.59
C LEU A 137 13.89 14.16 -9.55
N GLY A 138 14.79 14.40 -8.59
CA GLY A 138 14.62 15.40 -7.56
C GLY A 138 13.45 15.13 -6.59
N TYR A 139 13.06 13.86 -6.40
CA TYR A 139 11.92 13.52 -5.56
C TYR A 139 12.21 13.53 -4.06
N GLU A 140 13.49 13.60 -3.71
CA GLU A 140 13.96 13.70 -2.33
C GLU A 140 15.30 14.45 -2.30
N THR A 141 15.69 15.00 -1.15
CA THR A 141 16.97 15.70 -1.00
C THR A 141 18.15 14.73 -0.98
N ALA A 142 19.28 15.14 -1.58
CA ALA A 142 20.50 14.34 -1.64
C ALA A 142 20.97 13.88 -0.25
N ASP A 143 20.89 14.75 0.77
CA ASP A 143 21.30 14.41 2.14
C ASP A 143 20.46 13.31 2.77
N VAL A 144 19.14 13.33 2.57
CA VAL A 144 18.23 12.29 3.06
C VAL A 144 18.52 10.98 2.35
N LEU A 145 18.66 11.01 1.02
CA LEU A 145 18.98 9.84 0.21
C LEU A 145 20.31 9.21 0.61
N ARG A 146 21.36 10.02 0.76
CA ARG A 146 22.70 9.57 1.16
C ARG A 146 22.66 8.87 2.53
N LYS A 147 22.07 9.51 3.56
CA LYS A 147 21.97 8.95 4.91
C LYS A 147 21.24 7.59 4.93
N GLN A 148 20.14 7.49 4.21
CA GLN A 148 19.37 6.26 4.16
C GLN A 148 20.11 5.17 3.39
N ARG A 149 20.73 5.51 2.28
CA ARG A 149 21.51 4.60 1.44
C ARG A 149 22.70 4.04 2.22
N GLU A 150 23.51 4.87 2.87
CA GLU A 150 24.63 4.48 3.71
C GLU A 150 24.22 3.47 4.80
N LEU A 151 23.09 3.72 5.49
CA LEU A 151 22.54 2.81 6.50
C LEU A 151 22.20 1.44 5.90
N ILE A 152 21.58 1.42 4.72
CA ILE A 152 21.18 0.19 4.05
C ILE A 152 22.44 -0.58 3.55
N GLU A 153 23.43 0.10 2.97
CA GLU A 153 24.69 -0.48 2.51
C GLU A 153 25.49 -1.09 3.67
N GLN A 154 25.63 -0.35 4.78
CA GLN A 154 26.34 -0.83 5.97
C GLN A 154 25.68 -2.05 6.62
N SER A 155 24.38 -2.25 6.41
CA SER A 155 23.68 -3.44 6.91
C SER A 155 23.93 -4.69 6.07
N GLY A 156 24.61 -4.58 4.92
CA GLY A 156 24.86 -5.68 3.99
C GLY A 156 23.64 -6.08 3.15
N PHE A 157 22.70 -5.16 2.93
CA PHE A 157 21.55 -5.43 2.06
C PHE A 157 22.00 -5.74 0.63
N PRO A 158 21.62 -6.89 0.05
CA PRO A 158 22.14 -7.29 -1.24
C PRO A 158 21.55 -6.49 -2.40
N GLU A 159 22.35 -6.26 -3.42
CA GLU A 159 21.87 -5.81 -4.73
C GLU A 159 20.89 -6.82 -5.32
N HIS A 160 20.00 -6.35 -6.17
CA HIS A 160 19.02 -7.17 -6.92
C HIS A 160 18.18 -8.14 -6.05
N PHE A 161 17.96 -7.77 -4.78
CA PHE A 161 17.06 -8.53 -3.88
C PHE A 161 15.64 -8.63 -4.43
N GLY A 162 15.25 -7.64 -5.23
CA GLY A 162 13.95 -7.42 -5.78
C GLY A 162 13.35 -6.11 -5.29
N LEU A 163 12.54 -5.47 -6.13
CA LEU A 163 11.89 -4.20 -5.85
C LEU A 163 10.39 -4.32 -6.07
N ALA A 164 9.62 -3.77 -5.14
CA ALA A 164 8.16 -3.75 -5.21
C ALA A 164 7.64 -2.42 -5.74
N GLU A 165 6.57 -2.49 -6.52
CA GLU A 165 5.72 -1.36 -6.86
C GLU A 165 4.68 -1.22 -5.76
N THR A 166 4.90 -0.36 -4.79
CA THR A 166 4.04 -0.28 -3.59
C THR A 166 2.69 0.39 -3.83
N ASN A 167 2.34 0.69 -5.07
CA ASN A 167 1.09 1.33 -5.47
C ASN A 167 -0.18 0.49 -5.21
N VAL A 168 -0.02 -0.83 -5.05
CA VAL A 168 -1.06 -1.76 -4.59
C VAL A 168 -0.46 -2.65 -3.51
N LEU A 169 -1.14 -2.80 -2.37
CA LEU A 169 -0.69 -3.65 -1.27
C LEU A 169 -1.86 -4.41 -0.66
N TYR A 170 -1.84 -5.72 -0.74
CA TYR A 170 -2.73 -6.57 0.05
C TYR A 170 -2.03 -7.01 1.33
N ARG A 171 -2.76 -7.01 2.46
CA ARG A 171 -2.25 -7.46 3.77
C ARG A 171 -3.37 -8.06 4.63
N ARG A 172 -3.03 -9.11 5.37
CA ARG A 172 -3.74 -9.48 6.59
C ARG A 172 -3.18 -8.63 7.72
N HIS A 173 -3.62 -7.40 7.77
CA HIS A 173 -2.92 -6.32 8.47
C HIS A 173 -2.95 -6.41 10.00
N ASN A 174 -3.78 -7.26 10.58
CA ASN A 174 -3.84 -7.51 12.03
C ASN A 174 -3.03 -8.75 12.47
N GLU A 175 -2.35 -9.43 11.55
CA GLU A 175 -1.37 -10.46 11.93
C GLU A 175 -0.14 -9.80 12.58
N PRO A 176 0.32 -10.29 13.76
CA PRO A 176 1.41 -9.63 14.51
C PRO A 176 2.68 -9.37 13.71
N GLU A 177 3.05 -10.31 12.83
CA GLU A 177 4.23 -10.19 11.97
C GLU A 177 4.06 -9.08 10.91
N ILE A 178 2.84 -8.93 10.37
CA ILE A 178 2.52 -7.86 9.42
C ILE A 178 2.48 -6.50 10.12
N ILE A 179 1.91 -6.42 11.33
CA ILE A 179 1.95 -5.18 12.13
C ILE A 179 3.40 -4.74 12.32
N LYS A 180 4.26 -5.63 12.81
CA LYS A 180 5.67 -5.31 13.05
C LYS A 180 6.43 -4.92 11.77
N LEU A 181 6.12 -5.57 10.65
CA LEU A 181 6.68 -5.21 9.35
C LEU A 181 6.26 -3.79 8.93
N MET A 182 5.00 -3.44 9.12
CA MET A 182 4.45 -2.13 8.77
C MET A 182 5.00 -1.03 9.71
N GLU A 183 5.15 -1.30 11.00
CA GLU A 183 5.74 -0.36 11.95
C GLU A 183 7.22 -0.07 11.64
N ASP A 184 8.00 -1.10 11.32
CA ASP A 184 9.38 -0.92 10.88
C ASP A 184 9.46 -0.15 9.55
N TRP A 185 8.53 -0.37 8.63
CA TRP A 185 8.47 0.40 7.39
C TRP A 185 8.09 1.86 7.62
N TRP A 186 7.10 2.10 8.50
CA TRP A 186 6.72 3.46 8.89
C TRP A 186 7.88 4.22 9.54
N TYR A 187 8.71 3.55 10.35
CA TYR A 187 9.92 4.16 10.93
C TYR A 187 10.81 4.79 9.87
N PHE A 188 11.02 4.12 8.73
CA PHE A 188 11.81 4.67 7.63
C PHE A 188 11.15 5.89 6.98
N ILE A 189 9.84 5.86 6.75
CA ILE A 189 9.11 6.98 6.17
C ILE A 189 9.10 8.20 7.10
N ALA A 190 9.00 7.97 8.39
CA ALA A 190 8.97 9.04 9.38
C ALA A 190 10.34 9.71 9.58
N ASN A 191 11.45 8.95 9.50
CA ASN A 191 12.78 9.41 9.89
C ASN A 191 13.75 9.60 8.71
N TYR A 192 13.44 9.06 7.53
CA TYR A 192 14.27 9.14 6.32
C TYR A 192 13.43 9.60 5.14
N SER A 193 13.66 9.01 3.95
CA SER A 193 12.93 9.39 2.75
C SER A 193 11.45 9.02 2.83
N LYS A 194 10.61 9.96 2.42
CA LYS A 194 9.17 9.75 2.21
C LYS A 194 8.85 8.85 1.00
N ARG A 195 9.87 8.45 0.23
CA ARG A 195 9.75 7.52 -0.91
C ARG A 195 9.70 6.08 -0.39
N ASP A 196 8.52 5.54 -0.31
CA ASP A 196 8.21 4.27 0.32
C ASP A 196 8.91 3.05 -0.32
N GLN A 197 9.19 3.10 -1.62
CA GLN A 197 9.95 2.06 -2.33
C GLN A 197 11.41 1.95 -1.86
N LEU A 198 12.01 3.05 -1.35
CA LEU A 198 13.40 3.08 -0.86
C LEU A 198 13.63 2.36 0.47
N SER A 199 12.58 1.79 1.08
CA SER A 199 12.72 1.08 2.35
C SER A 199 11.94 -0.24 2.43
N PHE A 200 10.90 -0.43 1.63
CA PHE A 200 10.04 -1.61 1.76
C PHE A 200 10.78 -2.93 1.56
N SER A 201 11.56 -3.06 0.48
CA SER A 201 12.36 -4.27 0.20
C SER A 201 13.39 -4.54 1.29
N TYR A 202 14.02 -3.48 1.82
CA TYR A 202 14.97 -3.56 2.91
C TYR A 202 14.34 -4.07 4.20
N VAL A 203 13.17 -3.54 4.58
CA VAL A 203 12.47 -3.98 5.80
C VAL A 203 12.04 -5.44 5.68
N LEU A 204 11.58 -5.89 4.52
CA LEU A 204 11.28 -7.31 4.27
C LEU A 204 12.53 -8.19 4.47
N TRP A 205 13.66 -7.78 3.90
CA TRP A 205 14.92 -8.51 4.03
C TRP A 205 15.38 -8.61 5.50
N LYS A 206 15.32 -7.52 6.26
CA LYS A 206 15.67 -7.50 7.70
C LYS A 206 14.83 -8.47 8.53
N LYS A 207 13.63 -8.80 8.09
CA LYS A 207 12.76 -9.80 8.71
C LYS A 207 12.98 -11.22 8.17
N GLY A 208 13.95 -11.43 7.27
CA GLY A 208 14.24 -12.74 6.66
C GLY A 208 13.26 -13.16 5.57
N TYR A 209 12.41 -12.26 5.08
CA TYR A 209 11.48 -12.58 3.99
C TYR A 209 12.16 -12.54 2.63
N LYS A 210 11.71 -13.39 1.73
CA LYS A 210 12.05 -13.35 0.30
C LYS A 210 10.97 -12.56 -0.42
N ILE A 211 11.26 -11.34 -0.87
CA ILE A 211 10.25 -10.46 -1.50
C ILE A 211 9.55 -11.12 -2.69
N LYS A 212 10.23 -11.99 -3.44
CA LYS A 212 9.68 -12.72 -4.61
C LYS A 212 8.47 -13.59 -4.24
N ASP A 213 8.36 -14.04 -2.99
CA ASP A 213 7.24 -14.88 -2.52
C ASP A 213 5.92 -14.10 -2.47
N PHE A 214 5.99 -12.78 -2.47
CA PHE A 214 4.84 -11.87 -2.37
C PHE A 214 4.47 -11.21 -3.69
N PHE A 215 5.30 -11.35 -4.74
CA PHE A 215 5.08 -10.66 -6.00
C PHE A 215 3.82 -11.14 -6.73
N ILE A 216 3.04 -10.17 -7.18
CA ILE A 216 1.99 -10.30 -8.20
C ILE A 216 2.41 -9.52 -9.45
N LYS A 217 1.58 -9.56 -10.50
CA LYS A 217 1.81 -8.78 -11.72
C LYS A 217 1.99 -7.31 -11.41
N ASN A 218 2.79 -6.67 -12.23
CA ASN A 218 2.96 -5.22 -12.21
C ASN A 218 1.61 -4.49 -12.34
N ALA A 219 1.43 -3.43 -11.55
CA ALA A 219 0.23 -2.60 -11.54
C ALA A 219 0.45 -1.18 -12.10
N ARG A 220 1.67 -0.85 -12.59
CA ARG A 220 1.99 0.45 -13.19
C ARG A 220 1.80 0.45 -14.71
N ARG A 221 2.11 -0.66 -15.40
CA ARG A 221 1.84 -0.77 -16.83
C ARG A 221 0.35 -1.02 -17.06
N PRO A 222 -0.30 -0.24 -17.93
CA PRO A 222 -1.68 -0.49 -18.32
C PRO A 222 -1.86 -1.94 -18.78
N SER A 223 -2.88 -2.59 -18.27
CA SER A 223 -3.21 -3.99 -18.58
C SER A 223 -4.72 -4.19 -18.47
N LYS A 224 -5.20 -5.39 -18.80
CA LYS A 224 -6.60 -5.74 -18.55
C LYS A 224 -6.94 -5.83 -17.05
N ASP A 225 -5.92 -5.91 -16.18
CA ASP A 225 -6.10 -6.11 -14.73
C ASP A 225 -5.99 -4.81 -13.93
N PHE A 226 -5.15 -3.85 -14.41
CA PHE A 226 -4.92 -2.57 -13.77
C PHE A 226 -4.85 -1.45 -14.79
N ALA A 227 -5.41 -0.29 -14.45
CA ALA A 227 -5.19 0.97 -15.14
C ALA A 227 -4.49 1.96 -14.21
N LEU A 228 -3.56 2.73 -14.76
CA LEU A 228 -2.88 3.82 -14.08
C LEU A 228 -3.26 5.13 -14.77
N PHE A 229 -3.75 6.09 -13.99
CA PHE A 229 -4.06 7.43 -14.48
C PHE A 229 -2.88 8.37 -14.23
N PRO A 230 -2.67 9.39 -15.07
CA PRO A 230 -1.79 10.49 -14.75
C PRO A 230 -2.24 11.16 -13.45
N HIS A 231 -1.29 11.71 -12.70
CA HIS A 231 -1.63 12.59 -11.58
C HIS A 231 -2.28 13.87 -12.09
N ASP A 232 -3.24 14.42 -11.34
CA ASP A 232 -3.94 15.65 -11.75
C ASP A 232 -3.00 16.87 -11.61
N ILE A 233 -2.03 16.83 -10.68
CA ILE A 233 -0.97 17.82 -10.53
C ILE A 233 0.38 17.17 -10.85
N GLN A 234 1.06 17.69 -11.86
CA GLN A 234 2.45 17.32 -12.13
C GLN A 234 3.37 18.11 -11.17
N ARG A 235 4.26 17.41 -10.46
CA ARG A 235 5.31 18.00 -9.63
C ARG A 235 6.57 18.20 -10.45
#